data_d5e87dd8102ece5f44f6e1b12658ae76
#
_entry.id   d5e87dd8102ece5f44f6e1b12658ae76
#
_cell.length_a   1.000
_cell.length_b   1.000
_cell.length_c   1.000
_cell.angle_alpha   90.00
_cell.angle_beta   90.00
_cell.angle_gamma   90.00
#
_symmetry.space_group_name_H-M   'P 1'
#
loop_
_entity.id
_entity.type
_entity.pdbx_description
1 polymer ?
#
loop_
_entity_poly.entity_id
_entity_poly.type
_entity_poly.pdbx_seq_one_letter_code
_entity_poly.pdbx_strand_id
1 'polypeptide(L)'
;ADFAEQMKANPQKVKEWFEKATAVKRMSDSLYNFAQALKVQIVREADGKDGNIYNIKSKDNLEAASHVMLAPGTGQGKKLYDAINNFRERILKMVPDKHQRDIIESNLTTKVPKNANTLGKNWQEYMFEDMPVAGAVTLLSKLQSDVRYAEGEVLHTLVANIDMKDIRVNKLSAFVIPESKTVISGDQFSAQIVMAAVDTTQQPEIYVGGQRITNGLYRFTAGAVGEHQFGGYITMRDGAGNVIRRDFTQKYTVVAPSATVSADLMNVLYAGYDNPISI
;
A
#
# COMPACT_ATOMS: atom_id res chain seq x y z
N ALA A 1 -16.98 -1.45 -2.35
CA ALA A 1 -17.42 -0.11 -2.79
C ALA A 1 -16.18 0.75 -3.10
N ASP A 2 -15.24 0.90 -2.18
CA ASP A 2 -14.08 1.80 -2.30
C ASP A 2 -13.16 1.52 -3.50
N PHE A 3 -12.86 0.25 -3.80
CA PHE A 3 -12.06 -0.11 -4.97
C PHE A 3 -12.71 0.29 -6.31
N ALA A 4 -14.03 0.20 -6.40
CA ALA A 4 -14.74 0.54 -7.64
C ALA A 4 -14.79 2.06 -7.88
N GLU A 5 -14.86 2.86 -6.82
CA GLU A 5 -14.79 4.32 -6.90
C GLU A 5 -13.37 4.81 -7.23
N GLN A 6 -12.36 4.27 -6.57
CA GLN A 6 -10.96 4.58 -6.84
C GLN A 6 -10.54 4.16 -8.26
N MET A 7 -11.07 3.05 -8.76
CA MET A 7 -10.83 2.61 -10.14
C MET A 7 -11.41 3.56 -11.19
N LYS A 8 -12.54 4.23 -10.90
CA LYS A 8 -13.10 5.29 -11.77
C LYS A 8 -12.22 6.54 -11.79
N ALA A 9 -11.60 6.86 -10.66
CA ALA A 9 -10.74 8.04 -10.54
C ALA A 9 -9.36 7.85 -11.18
N ASN A 10 -8.76 6.65 -11.12
CA ASN A 10 -7.44 6.37 -11.69
C ASN A 10 -7.28 4.89 -12.13
N PRO A 11 -7.77 4.51 -13.33
CA PRO A 11 -7.87 3.13 -13.78
C PRO A 11 -6.53 2.37 -13.85
N GLN A 12 -5.46 3.04 -14.31
CA GLN A 12 -4.16 2.38 -14.51
C GLN A 12 -3.46 2.04 -13.20
N LYS A 13 -3.65 2.88 -12.18
CA LYS A 13 -2.97 2.76 -10.89
C LYS A 13 -3.63 1.72 -9.99
N VAL A 14 -4.94 1.62 -10.07
CA VAL A 14 -5.74 0.76 -9.18
C VAL A 14 -5.93 -0.64 -9.75
N LYS A 15 -5.73 -0.83 -11.07
CA LYS A 15 -6.01 -2.08 -11.78
C LYS A 15 -5.34 -3.31 -11.14
N GLU A 16 -4.04 -3.24 -10.86
CA GLU A 16 -3.29 -4.38 -10.27
C GLU A 16 -3.85 -4.79 -8.90
N TRP A 17 -4.16 -3.80 -8.06
CA TRP A 17 -4.71 -4.02 -6.72
C TRP A 17 -6.14 -4.52 -6.78
N PHE A 18 -6.93 -4.01 -7.72
CA PHE A 18 -8.29 -4.48 -7.97
C PHE A 18 -8.32 -5.94 -8.46
N GLU A 19 -7.41 -6.32 -9.34
CA GLU A 19 -7.27 -7.71 -9.79
C GLU A 19 -6.90 -8.64 -8.64
N LYS A 20 -5.96 -8.23 -7.77
CA LYS A 20 -5.61 -8.97 -6.54
C LYS A 20 -6.78 -9.10 -5.59
N ALA A 21 -7.50 -8.01 -5.32
CA ALA A 21 -8.69 -8.01 -4.46
C ALA A 21 -9.79 -8.93 -5.00
N THR A 22 -10.01 -8.90 -6.32
CA THR A 22 -10.99 -9.77 -7.00
C THR A 22 -10.57 -11.24 -6.92
N ALA A 23 -9.29 -11.54 -7.06
CA ALA A 23 -8.77 -12.90 -6.93
C ALA A 23 -8.94 -13.44 -5.50
N VAL A 24 -8.63 -12.62 -4.49
CA VAL A 24 -8.83 -12.95 -3.07
C VAL A 24 -10.30 -13.23 -2.78
N LYS A 25 -11.19 -12.33 -3.20
CA LYS A 25 -12.63 -12.50 -3.04
C LYS A 25 -13.13 -13.80 -3.67
N ARG A 26 -12.71 -14.11 -4.88
CA ARG A 26 -13.11 -15.35 -5.58
C ARG A 26 -12.64 -16.61 -4.84
N MET A 27 -11.40 -16.61 -4.32
CA MET A 27 -10.88 -17.74 -3.54
C MET A 27 -11.67 -17.91 -2.23
N SER A 28 -11.97 -16.81 -1.54
CA SER A 28 -12.74 -16.82 -0.30
C SER A 28 -14.17 -17.30 -0.54
N ASP A 29 -14.84 -16.78 -1.57
CA ASP A 29 -16.20 -17.21 -1.94
C ASP A 29 -16.24 -18.70 -2.32
N SER A 30 -15.22 -19.21 -3.02
CA SER A 30 -15.14 -20.62 -3.38
C SER A 30 -15.10 -21.53 -2.14
N LEU A 31 -14.20 -21.25 -1.18
CA LEU A 31 -14.08 -22.05 0.04
C LEU A 31 -15.30 -21.87 0.96
N TYR A 32 -15.81 -20.64 1.08
CA TYR A 32 -17.02 -20.34 1.84
C TYR A 32 -18.22 -21.13 1.32
N ASN A 33 -18.46 -21.10 0.01
CA ASN A 33 -19.57 -21.81 -0.62
C ASN A 33 -19.40 -23.33 -0.56
N PHE A 34 -18.15 -23.81 -0.64
CA PHE A 34 -17.89 -25.24 -0.44
C PHE A 34 -18.25 -25.69 0.98
N ALA A 35 -17.83 -24.94 2.01
CA ALA A 35 -18.24 -25.22 3.40
C ALA A 35 -19.77 -25.12 3.56
N GLN A 36 -20.43 -24.19 2.90
CA GLN A 36 -21.89 -24.08 2.92
C GLN A 36 -22.57 -25.31 2.29
N ALA A 37 -22.07 -25.78 1.16
CA ALA A 37 -22.58 -26.98 0.51
C ALA A 37 -22.41 -28.23 1.39
N LEU A 38 -21.26 -28.35 2.08
CA LEU A 38 -21.03 -29.45 3.02
C LEU A 38 -22.00 -29.43 4.20
N LYS A 39 -22.30 -28.26 4.78
CA LYS A 39 -23.32 -28.14 5.84
C LYS A 39 -24.67 -28.65 5.35
N VAL A 40 -25.08 -28.27 4.14
CA VAL A 40 -26.35 -28.73 3.55
C VAL A 40 -26.34 -30.22 3.32
N GLN A 41 -25.23 -30.79 2.83
CA GLN A 41 -25.11 -32.25 2.60
C GLN A 41 -25.19 -33.05 3.91
N ILE A 42 -24.47 -32.61 4.96
CA ILE A 42 -24.48 -33.27 6.27
C ILE A 42 -25.89 -33.26 6.89
N VAL A 43 -26.56 -32.09 6.83
CA VAL A 43 -27.93 -31.97 7.38
C VAL A 43 -28.92 -32.81 6.58
N ARG A 44 -28.78 -32.86 5.26
CA ARG A 44 -29.65 -33.71 4.42
C ARG A 44 -29.39 -35.19 4.60
N GLU A 45 -28.16 -35.60 4.90
CA GLU A 45 -27.82 -36.97 5.25
C GLU A 45 -28.51 -37.39 6.55
N ALA A 46 -28.57 -36.50 7.55
CA ALA A 46 -29.19 -36.77 8.85
C ALA A 46 -30.74 -36.67 8.83
N ASP A 47 -31.29 -35.63 8.18
CA ASP A 47 -32.71 -35.26 8.26
C ASP A 47 -33.49 -35.59 6.98
N GLY A 48 -32.83 -36.13 5.93
CA GLY A 48 -33.43 -36.41 4.64
C GLY A 48 -33.43 -35.17 3.69
N LYS A 49 -34.07 -35.33 2.54
CA LYS A 49 -34.02 -34.32 1.44
C LYS A 49 -34.47 -32.94 1.85
N ASP A 50 -35.37 -32.81 2.80
CA ASP A 50 -35.91 -31.55 3.32
C ASP A 50 -35.09 -30.97 4.50
N GLY A 51 -33.96 -31.59 4.81
CA GLY A 51 -33.05 -31.12 5.86
C GLY A 51 -32.68 -29.67 5.72
N ASN A 52 -32.87 -28.90 6.80
CA ASN A 52 -32.64 -27.45 6.84
C ASN A 52 -31.56 -27.10 7.87
N ILE A 53 -30.49 -26.46 7.43
CA ILE A 53 -29.37 -26.04 8.27
C ILE A 53 -29.76 -25.07 9.39
N TYR A 54 -30.86 -24.37 9.27
CA TYR A 54 -31.39 -23.44 10.28
C TYR A 54 -32.36 -24.11 11.26
N ASN A 55 -32.80 -25.33 10.97
CA ASN A 55 -33.71 -26.12 11.83
C ASN A 55 -33.37 -27.62 11.72
N ILE A 56 -32.24 -27.99 12.30
CA ILE A 56 -31.72 -29.36 12.30
C ILE A 56 -32.52 -30.20 13.29
N LYS A 57 -33.08 -31.32 12.84
CA LYS A 57 -33.87 -32.25 13.66
C LYS A 57 -32.96 -33.26 14.38
N SER A 58 -32.07 -33.90 13.63
CA SER A 58 -31.17 -34.94 14.11
C SER A 58 -29.81 -34.38 14.53
N LYS A 59 -29.79 -33.45 15.49
CA LYS A 59 -28.58 -32.70 15.92
C LYS A 59 -27.46 -33.62 16.46
N ASP A 60 -27.84 -34.69 17.13
CA ASP A 60 -26.94 -35.61 17.81
C ASP A 60 -26.56 -36.84 16.95
N ASN A 61 -26.99 -36.89 15.69
CA ASN A 61 -26.58 -37.96 14.78
C ASN A 61 -25.07 -37.90 14.54
N LEU A 62 -24.36 -39.00 14.85
CA LEU A 62 -22.90 -39.12 14.76
C LEU A 62 -22.42 -39.67 13.41
N GLU A 63 -23.31 -40.29 12.63
CA GLU A 63 -22.95 -40.96 11.38
C GLU A 63 -22.95 -40.06 10.17
N ALA A 64 -23.85 -39.08 10.11
CA ALA A 64 -24.07 -38.25 8.92
C ALA A 64 -22.82 -37.45 8.53
N ALA A 65 -22.12 -36.86 9.50
CA ALA A 65 -20.88 -36.13 9.22
C ALA A 65 -19.76 -37.05 8.76
N SER A 66 -19.61 -38.23 9.43
CA SER A 66 -18.64 -39.25 9.04
C SER A 66 -18.91 -39.77 7.64
N HIS A 67 -20.17 -40.05 7.30
CA HIS A 67 -20.54 -40.57 5.99
C HIS A 67 -20.25 -39.56 4.87
N VAL A 68 -20.64 -38.29 5.02
CA VAL A 68 -20.39 -37.24 4.00
C VAL A 68 -18.90 -36.94 3.85
N MET A 69 -18.14 -36.95 4.94
CA MET A 69 -16.76 -36.47 4.92
C MET A 69 -15.74 -37.59 4.70
N LEU A 70 -15.99 -38.81 5.17
CA LEU A 70 -15.00 -39.89 5.24
C LEU A 70 -15.33 -41.09 4.35
N ALA A 71 -16.50 -41.15 3.70
CA ALA A 71 -16.88 -42.30 2.87
C ALA A 71 -15.81 -42.64 1.80
N PRO A 72 -15.41 -43.88 1.63
CA PRO A 72 -14.39 -44.28 0.68
C PRO A 72 -14.76 -43.86 -0.76
N GLY A 73 -13.87 -43.16 -1.43
CA GLY A 73 -14.03 -42.71 -2.82
C GLY A 73 -14.94 -41.49 -3.03
N THR A 74 -15.91 -41.23 -2.15
CA THR A 74 -16.87 -40.11 -2.26
C THR A 74 -16.72 -39.03 -1.20
N GLY A 75 -16.03 -39.35 -0.10
CA GLY A 75 -15.84 -38.43 1.03
C GLY A 75 -15.24 -37.09 0.65
N GLN A 76 -15.83 -36.04 1.22
CA GLN A 76 -15.45 -34.65 0.90
C GLN A 76 -14.33 -34.13 1.81
N GLY A 77 -13.96 -34.84 2.87
CA GLY A 77 -13.00 -34.38 3.89
C GLY A 77 -11.62 -34.05 3.33
N LYS A 78 -11.08 -34.93 2.46
CA LYS A 78 -9.79 -34.68 1.80
C LYS A 78 -9.84 -33.44 0.89
N LYS A 79 -10.93 -33.27 0.16
CA LYS A 79 -11.11 -32.08 -0.70
C LYS A 79 -11.17 -30.79 0.11
N LEU A 80 -11.86 -30.83 1.27
CA LEU A 80 -11.92 -29.68 2.20
C LEU A 80 -10.53 -29.39 2.79
N TYR A 81 -9.81 -30.41 3.23
CA TYR A 81 -8.43 -30.28 3.70
C TYR A 81 -7.53 -29.57 2.68
N ASP A 82 -7.55 -30.03 1.43
CA ASP A 82 -6.75 -29.45 0.36
C ASP A 82 -7.17 -28.02 0.03
N ALA A 83 -8.48 -27.74 0.03
CA ALA A 83 -9.02 -26.40 -0.20
C ALA A 83 -8.60 -25.40 0.89
N ILE A 84 -8.63 -25.80 2.17
CA ILE A 84 -8.19 -24.97 3.29
C ILE A 84 -6.69 -24.67 3.18
N ASN A 85 -5.86 -25.67 2.93
CA ASN A 85 -4.41 -25.49 2.82
C ASN A 85 -4.05 -24.59 1.64
N ASN A 86 -4.64 -24.82 0.47
CA ASN A 86 -4.40 -23.99 -0.72
C ASN A 86 -4.83 -22.52 -0.48
N PHE A 87 -5.99 -22.30 0.12
CA PHE A 87 -6.45 -20.97 0.49
C PHE A 87 -5.49 -20.31 1.48
N ARG A 88 -5.14 -20.98 2.58
CA ARG A 88 -4.23 -20.47 3.60
C ARG A 88 -2.87 -20.07 3.03
N GLU A 89 -2.24 -20.95 2.23
CA GLU A 89 -0.93 -20.67 1.63
C GLU A 89 -0.94 -19.43 0.73
N ARG A 90 -2.01 -19.24 -0.03
CA ARG A 90 -2.15 -18.06 -0.91
C ARG A 90 -2.40 -16.79 -0.12
N ILE A 91 -3.27 -16.83 0.88
CA ILE A 91 -3.59 -15.68 1.73
C ILE A 91 -2.37 -15.23 2.53
N LEU A 92 -1.62 -16.14 3.14
CA LEU A 92 -0.43 -15.80 3.94
C LEU A 92 0.66 -15.07 3.13
N LYS A 93 0.76 -15.32 1.82
CA LYS A 93 1.67 -14.59 0.94
C LYS A 93 1.27 -13.12 0.70
N MET A 94 0.01 -12.78 0.96
CA MET A 94 -0.55 -11.45 0.71
C MET A 94 -0.62 -10.58 1.98
N VAL A 95 -0.41 -11.16 3.16
CA VAL A 95 -0.44 -10.47 4.46
C VAL A 95 0.99 -10.18 4.92
N PRO A 96 1.45 -8.91 4.96
CA PRO A 96 2.81 -8.57 5.34
C PRO A 96 3.04 -8.63 6.86
N ASP A 97 2.03 -8.32 7.65
CA ASP A 97 2.11 -8.30 9.10
C ASP A 97 2.23 -9.70 9.70
N LYS A 98 3.25 -9.93 10.53
CA LYS A 98 3.52 -11.23 11.13
C LYS A 98 2.42 -11.66 12.11
N HIS A 99 1.93 -10.76 12.93
CA HIS A 99 0.93 -11.08 13.95
C HIS A 99 -0.39 -11.52 13.28
N GLN A 100 -0.81 -10.81 12.23
CA GLN A 100 -1.99 -11.18 11.44
C GLN A 100 -1.79 -12.53 10.74
N ARG A 101 -0.60 -12.80 10.18
CA ARG A 101 -0.29 -14.14 9.62
C ARG A 101 -0.42 -15.25 10.63
N ASP A 102 0.12 -15.05 11.84
CA ASP A 102 0.08 -16.05 12.92
C ASP A 102 -1.38 -16.35 13.32
N ILE A 103 -2.25 -15.35 13.37
CA ILE A 103 -3.68 -15.52 13.65
C ILE A 103 -4.36 -16.29 12.52
N ILE A 104 -4.15 -15.92 11.27
CA ILE A 104 -4.75 -16.60 10.11
C ILE A 104 -4.26 -18.05 10.03
N GLU A 105 -2.97 -18.31 10.23
CA GLU A 105 -2.40 -19.66 10.24
C GLU A 105 -2.99 -20.51 11.35
N SER A 106 -3.19 -19.95 12.53
CA SER A 106 -3.82 -20.64 13.67
C SER A 106 -5.29 -20.96 13.39
N ASN A 107 -6.05 -20.01 12.86
CA ASN A 107 -7.49 -20.17 12.60
C ASN A 107 -7.77 -21.18 11.49
N LEU A 108 -6.93 -21.20 10.46
CA LEU A 108 -7.06 -22.11 9.30
C LEU A 108 -6.13 -23.33 9.41
N THR A 109 -5.71 -23.68 10.62
CA THR A 109 -4.82 -24.84 10.81
C THR A 109 -5.52 -26.14 10.46
N THR A 110 -4.77 -27.03 9.81
CA THR A 110 -5.16 -28.41 9.53
C THR A 110 -4.24 -29.40 10.23
N LYS A 111 -3.51 -28.93 11.26
CA LYS A 111 -2.65 -29.77 12.08
C LYS A 111 -3.49 -30.58 13.07
N VAL A 112 -3.22 -31.88 13.18
CA VAL A 112 -3.83 -32.74 14.17
C VAL A 112 -2.96 -32.72 15.44
N PRO A 113 -3.54 -32.43 16.63
CA PRO A 113 -2.80 -32.51 17.88
C PRO A 113 -2.26 -33.91 18.12
N LYS A 114 -1.00 -34.00 18.55
CA LYS A 114 -0.39 -35.31 18.86
C LYS A 114 -0.71 -35.72 20.29
N ASN A 115 -1.67 -36.59 20.46
CA ASN A 115 -2.01 -37.24 21.75
C ASN A 115 -2.47 -38.67 21.52
N ALA A 116 -2.71 -39.45 22.59
CA ALA A 116 -3.10 -40.84 22.50
C ALA A 116 -4.40 -41.08 21.71
N ASN A 117 -5.35 -40.13 21.77
CA ASN A 117 -6.66 -40.26 21.10
C ASN A 117 -6.62 -39.87 19.61
N THR A 118 -5.54 -39.27 19.15
CA THR A 118 -5.37 -38.82 17.76
C THR A 118 -4.31 -39.58 16.99
N LEU A 119 -3.72 -40.60 17.62
CA LEU A 119 -2.67 -41.44 17.04
C LEU A 119 -3.19 -42.15 15.78
N GLY A 120 -2.54 -41.89 14.66
CA GLY A 120 -2.90 -42.51 13.37
C GLY A 120 -4.04 -41.81 12.62
N LYS A 121 -4.76 -40.85 13.22
CA LYS A 121 -5.84 -40.16 12.52
C LYS A 121 -5.27 -39.07 11.60
N ASN A 122 -5.82 -38.99 10.40
CA ASN A 122 -5.64 -37.82 9.53
C ASN A 122 -6.55 -36.67 9.98
N TRP A 123 -6.40 -35.48 9.37
CA TRP A 123 -7.16 -34.29 9.76
C TRP A 123 -8.68 -34.44 9.63
N GLN A 124 -9.16 -35.04 8.53
CA GLN A 124 -10.59 -35.23 8.31
C GLN A 124 -11.21 -36.23 9.26
N GLU A 125 -10.50 -37.30 9.61
CA GLU A 125 -10.93 -38.27 10.63
C GLU A 125 -10.97 -37.58 12.00
N TYR A 126 -9.92 -36.83 12.36
CA TYR A 126 -9.88 -36.09 13.62
C TYR A 126 -11.06 -35.10 13.76
N MET A 127 -11.46 -34.47 12.65
CA MET A 127 -12.48 -33.40 12.67
C MET A 127 -13.91 -33.94 12.56
N PHE A 128 -14.14 -35.07 11.87
CA PHE A 128 -15.49 -35.46 11.47
C PHE A 128 -15.89 -36.90 11.87
N GLU A 129 -14.97 -37.72 12.35
CA GLU A 129 -15.31 -39.06 12.85
C GLU A 129 -16.12 -38.94 14.14
N ASP A 130 -17.27 -39.59 14.19
CA ASP A 130 -18.22 -39.56 15.30
C ASP A 130 -18.61 -38.15 15.76
N MET A 131 -18.59 -37.17 14.81
CA MET A 131 -18.96 -35.78 15.09
C MET A 131 -20.47 -35.59 14.98
N PRO A 132 -21.17 -35.08 16.01
CA PRO A 132 -22.58 -34.73 15.92
C PRO A 132 -22.84 -33.73 14.79
N VAL A 133 -23.98 -33.86 14.11
CA VAL A 133 -24.36 -32.92 13.02
C VAL A 133 -24.27 -31.48 13.46
N ALA A 134 -24.76 -31.12 14.65
CA ALA A 134 -24.65 -29.76 15.19
C ALA A 134 -23.20 -29.33 15.34
N GLY A 135 -22.31 -30.19 15.78
CA GLY A 135 -20.87 -29.92 15.88
C GLY A 135 -20.23 -29.66 14.51
N ALA A 136 -20.50 -30.54 13.54
CA ALA A 136 -19.99 -30.43 12.19
C ALA A 136 -20.44 -29.12 11.50
N VAL A 137 -21.72 -28.76 11.63
CA VAL A 137 -22.26 -27.49 11.11
C VAL A 137 -21.61 -26.28 11.78
N THR A 138 -21.35 -26.35 13.08
CA THR A 138 -20.67 -25.30 13.86
C THR A 138 -19.22 -25.13 13.40
N LEU A 139 -18.48 -26.24 13.23
CA LEU A 139 -17.09 -26.21 12.73
C LEU A 139 -16.99 -25.60 11.31
N LEU A 140 -17.89 -25.99 10.41
CA LEU A 140 -17.94 -25.45 9.07
C LEU A 140 -18.36 -23.97 9.05
N SER A 141 -19.22 -23.54 9.97
CA SER A 141 -19.58 -22.12 10.15
C SER A 141 -18.42 -21.31 10.71
N LYS A 142 -17.66 -21.88 11.65
CA LYS A 142 -16.41 -21.25 12.13
C LYS A 142 -15.43 -21.09 10.96
N LEU A 143 -15.22 -22.12 10.15
CA LEU A 143 -14.36 -22.03 8.96
C LEU A 143 -14.80 -20.89 8.02
N GLN A 144 -16.10 -20.74 7.79
CA GLN A 144 -16.63 -19.64 6.98
C GLN A 144 -16.28 -18.26 7.57
N SER A 145 -16.36 -18.11 8.89
CA SER A 145 -15.98 -16.87 9.59
C SER A 145 -14.48 -16.62 9.49
N ASP A 146 -13.65 -17.63 9.65
CA ASP A 146 -12.19 -17.53 9.55
C ASP A 146 -11.74 -17.16 8.12
N VAL A 147 -12.41 -17.68 7.10
CA VAL A 147 -12.19 -17.33 5.69
C VAL A 147 -12.52 -15.86 5.44
N ARG A 148 -13.65 -15.36 5.98
CA ARG A 148 -14.05 -13.94 5.84
C ARG A 148 -13.11 -13.01 6.62
N TYR A 149 -12.65 -13.43 7.79
CA TYR A 149 -11.63 -12.67 8.53
C TYR A 149 -10.35 -12.54 7.70
N ALA A 150 -9.81 -13.65 7.18
CA ALA A 150 -8.59 -13.63 6.37
C ALA A 150 -8.75 -12.80 5.08
N GLU A 151 -9.90 -12.86 4.42
CA GLU A 151 -10.25 -11.99 3.29
C GLU A 151 -10.20 -10.52 3.68
N GLY A 152 -10.84 -10.15 4.80
CA GLY A 152 -10.88 -8.77 5.30
C GLY A 152 -9.49 -8.20 5.56
N GLU A 153 -8.59 -8.97 6.18
CA GLU A 153 -7.21 -8.55 6.47
C GLU A 153 -6.41 -8.28 5.19
N VAL A 154 -6.55 -9.15 4.18
CA VAL A 154 -5.89 -8.93 2.88
C VAL A 154 -6.46 -7.70 2.17
N LEU A 155 -7.78 -7.55 2.12
CA LEU A 155 -8.41 -6.39 1.49
C LEU A 155 -8.01 -5.08 2.17
N HIS A 156 -7.97 -5.05 3.51
CA HIS A 156 -7.48 -3.90 4.27
C HIS A 156 -6.03 -3.55 3.91
N THR A 157 -5.15 -4.56 3.83
CA THR A 157 -3.76 -4.38 3.42
C THR A 157 -3.63 -3.83 2.00
N LEU A 158 -4.44 -4.33 1.05
CA LEU A 158 -4.43 -3.86 -0.33
C LEU A 158 -4.88 -2.40 -0.45
N VAL A 159 -5.94 -1.99 0.29
CA VAL A 159 -6.41 -0.60 0.34
C VAL A 159 -5.34 0.31 0.95
N ALA A 160 -4.76 -0.06 2.09
CA ALA A 160 -3.70 0.72 2.74
C ALA A 160 -2.50 0.95 1.81
N ASN A 161 -2.13 -0.03 0.98
CA ASN A 161 -1.06 0.10 0.01
C ASN A 161 -1.39 1.06 -1.14
N ILE A 162 -2.65 1.18 -1.55
CA ILE A 162 -3.09 2.18 -2.53
C ILE A 162 -2.95 3.58 -1.93
N ASP A 163 -3.46 3.80 -0.74
CA ASP A 163 -3.44 5.09 -0.05
C ASP A 163 -1.99 5.56 0.23
N MET A 164 -1.10 4.66 0.64
CA MET A 164 0.31 4.97 0.84
C MET A 164 1.00 5.41 -0.46
N LYS A 165 0.70 4.77 -1.60
CA LYS A 165 1.23 5.19 -2.91
C LYS A 165 0.71 6.57 -3.31
N ASP A 166 -0.53 6.89 -3.02
CA ASP A 166 -1.12 8.21 -3.28
C ASP A 166 -0.50 9.32 -2.44
N ILE A 167 -0.26 9.07 -1.17
CA ILE A 167 0.42 10.02 -0.28
C ILE A 167 1.86 10.28 -0.76
N ARG A 168 2.58 9.27 -1.23
CA ARG A 168 3.94 9.43 -1.74
C ARG A 168 4.00 10.25 -3.03
N VAL A 169 3.05 10.07 -3.94
CA VAL A 169 3.01 10.79 -5.23
C VAL A 169 2.51 12.23 -5.07
N ASN A 170 1.55 12.49 -4.19
CA ASN A 170 0.97 13.83 -4.00
C ASN A 170 1.84 14.78 -3.16
N LYS A 171 2.79 14.26 -2.38
CA LYS A 171 3.72 15.06 -1.55
C LYS A 171 5.07 15.36 -2.22
N LEU A 172 5.30 14.93 -3.44
CA LEU A 172 6.50 15.28 -4.19
C LEU A 172 6.34 16.67 -4.78
N SER A 173 6.92 17.67 -4.11
CA SER A 173 6.98 19.05 -4.59
C SER A 173 8.41 19.44 -4.83
N ALA A 174 8.66 20.11 -5.95
CA ALA A 174 9.95 20.75 -6.23
C ALA A 174 9.93 22.15 -5.63
N PHE A 175 10.94 22.47 -4.81
CA PHE A 175 11.11 23.80 -4.21
C PHE A 175 12.41 24.38 -4.70
N VAL A 176 12.36 25.66 -5.10
CA VAL A 176 13.54 26.46 -5.39
C VAL A 176 13.71 27.47 -4.25
N ILE A 177 14.85 27.40 -3.57
CA ILE A 177 15.21 28.25 -2.45
C ILE A 177 16.36 29.17 -2.94
N PRO A 178 16.10 30.36 -3.48
CA PRO A 178 17.14 31.27 -3.87
C PRO A 178 17.80 31.85 -2.62
N GLU A 179 19.12 32.09 -2.68
CA GLU A 179 19.87 32.78 -1.65
C GLU A 179 19.39 34.23 -1.52
N SER A 180 19.10 34.88 -2.66
CA SER A 180 18.38 36.14 -2.76
C SER A 180 17.46 36.13 -3.98
N LYS A 181 16.31 36.81 -3.89
CA LYS A 181 15.43 37.04 -5.03
C LYS A 181 15.90 38.25 -5.88
N THR A 182 16.82 39.05 -5.35
CA THR A 182 17.39 40.21 -6.04
C THR A 182 18.91 40.04 -6.12
N VAL A 183 19.49 40.28 -7.29
CA VAL A 183 20.91 40.16 -7.57
C VAL A 183 21.38 41.34 -8.39
N ILE A 184 22.62 41.80 -8.16
CA ILE A 184 23.22 42.91 -8.93
C ILE A 184 23.68 42.36 -10.29
N SER A 185 23.53 43.19 -11.35
CA SER A 185 24.01 42.84 -12.69
C SER A 185 25.53 42.58 -12.68
N GLY A 186 25.95 41.41 -13.16
CA GLY A 186 27.33 40.94 -13.12
C GLY A 186 27.65 40.01 -11.93
N ASP A 187 26.84 40.02 -10.87
CA ASP A 187 27.04 39.13 -9.72
C ASP A 187 26.48 37.72 -9.96
N GLN A 188 26.87 36.82 -9.09
CA GLN A 188 26.45 35.41 -9.15
C GLN A 188 25.12 35.22 -8.44
N PHE A 189 24.10 34.76 -9.18
CA PHE A 189 22.85 34.21 -8.60
C PHE A 189 23.07 32.79 -8.13
N SER A 190 22.55 32.45 -6.95
CA SER A 190 22.61 31.11 -6.37
C SER A 190 21.22 30.67 -5.87
N ALA A 191 20.82 29.44 -6.19
CA ALA A 191 19.60 28.84 -5.70
C ALA A 191 19.79 27.36 -5.40
N GLN A 192 19.23 26.88 -4.29
CA GLN A 192 19.15 25.49 -3.95
C GLN A 192 17.81 24.92 -4.47
N ILE A 193 17.88 23.90 -5.29
CA ILE A 193 16.71 23.19 -5.80
C ILE A 193 16.58 21.91 -5.01
N VAL A 194 15.47 21.75 -4.30
CA VAL A 194 15.22 20.61 -3.42
C VAL A 194 13.89 19.95 -3.78
N MET A 195 13.83 18.65 -3.58
CA MET A 195 12.60 17.89 -3.64
C MET A 195 12.22 17.49 -2.21
N ALA A 196 11.01 17.84 -1.77
CA ALA A 196 10.45 17.29 -0.57
C ALA A 196 9.95 15.87 -0.88
N ALA A 197 10.75 14.86 -0.51
CA ALA A 197 10.41 13.44 -0.64
C ALA A 197 10.41 12.77 0.72
N VAL A 198 9.49 11.85 0.91
CA VAL A 198 9.43 11.05 2.16
C VAL A 198 10.35 9.82 2.11
N ASP A 199 10.87 9.47 0.93
CA ASP A 199 11.76 8.31 0.75
C ASP A 199 13.13 8.77 0.26
N THR A 200 14.17 8.55 1.09
CA THR A 200 15.55 8.99 0.86
C THR A 200 16.41 7.96 0.13
N THR A 201 15.85 6.84 -0.31
CA THR A 201 16.64 5.75 -0.92
C THR A 201 17.06 6.02 -2.36
N GLN A 202 16.46 7.01 -3.04
CA GLN A 202 16.83 7.39 -4.41
C GLN A 202 17.09 8.89 -4.51
N GLN A 203 18.21 9.26 -5.14
CA GLN A 203 18.51 10.66 -5.41
C GLN A 203 17.75 11.16 -6.63
N PRO A 204 17.04 12.31 -6.52
CA PRO A 204 16.36 12.91 -7.66
C PRO A 204 17.36 13.47 -8.67
N GLU A 205 17.04 13.39 -9.95
CA GLU A 205 17.78 14.07 -11.00
C GLU A 205 17.12 15.42 -11.30
N ILE A 206 17.92 16.49 -11.28
CA ILE A 206 17.46 17.88 -11.45
C ILE A 206 17.99 18.42 -12.76
N TYR A 207 17.12 19.03 -13.54
CA TYR A 207 17.44 19.64 -14.83
C TYR A 207 16.98 21.09 -14.87
N VAL A 208 17.87 22.00 -15.28
CA VAL A 208 17.58 23.43 -15.51
C VAL A 208 18.07 23.79 -16.90
N GLY A 209 17.20 24.35 -17.73
CA GLY A 209 17.55 24.71 -19.12
C GLY A 209 18.05 23.51 -19.95
N GLY A 210 17.62 22.26 -19.60
CA GLY A 210 18.06 21.05 -20.27
C GLY A 210 19.38 20.45 -19.75
N GLN A 211 20.07 21.13 -18.84
CA GLN A 211 21.32 20.65 -18.23
C GLN A 211 21.06 20.00 -16.87
N ARG A 212 21.75 18.89 -16.59
CA ARG A 212 21.66 18.19 -15.28
C ARG A 212 22.45 18.97 -14.23
N ILE A 213 21.83 19.22 -13.09
CA ILE A 213 22.41 19.92 -11.94
C ILE A 213 22.83 18.87 -10.87
N THR A 214 24.06 18.98 -10.40
CA THR A 214 24.58 18.12 -9.33
C THR A 214 24.32 18.77 -7.96
N ASN A 215 23.94 17.97 -6.97
CA ASN A 215 23.68 18.38 -5.59
C ASN A 215 22.59 19.46 -5.42
N GLY A 216 21.73 19.68 -6.45
CA GLY A 216 20.63 20.64 -6.38
C GLY A 216 21.05 22.10 -6.36
N LEU A 217 22.33 22.44 -6.52
CA LEU A 217 22.83 23.81 -6.48
C LEU A 217 22.93 24.36 -7.90
N TYR A 218 22.13 25.37 -8.22
CA TYR A 218 22.14 26.10 -9.49
C TYR A 218 22.77 27.49 -9.33
N ARG A 219 23.77 27.79 -10.12
CA ARG A 219 24.49 29.06 -10.13
C ARG A 219 24.67 29.60 -11.55
N PHE A 220 24.54 30.92 -11.72
CA PHE A 220 24.84 31.58 -12.99
C PHE A 220 25.14 33.06 -12.72
N THR A 221 25.80 33.74 -13.65
CA THR A 221 26.04 35.19 -13.58
C THR A 221 24.82 35.94 -14.07
N ALA A 222 24.32 36.87 -13.24
CA ALA A 222 23.16 37.70 -13.57
C ALA A 222 23.48 38.68 -14.70
N GLY A 223 22.64 38.68 -15.73
CA GLY A 223 22.82 39.51 -16.94
C GLY A 223 22.14 40.90 -16.88
N ALA A 224 21.23 41.15 -17.82
CA ALA A 224 20.53 42.41 -17.97
C ALA A 224 19.63 42.77 -16.77
N VAL A 225 19.51 44.03 -16.46
CA VAL A 225 18.62 44.59 -15.42
C VAL A 225 17.17 44.31 -15.80
N GLY A 226 16.35 43.90 -14.82
CA GLY A 226 14.93 43.62 -14.99
C GLY A 226 14.47 42.34 -14.27
N GLU A 227 13.20 42.00 -14.47
CA GLU A 227 12.64 40.75 -13.98
C GLU A 227 12.94 39.61 -14.95
N HIS A 228 13.42 38.51 -14.40
CA HIS A 228 13.78 37.31 -15.15
C HIS A 228 13.18 36.08 -14.46
N GLN A 229 13.13 34.97 -15.19
CA GLN A 229 12.74 33.69 -14.64
C GLN A 229 13.60 32.58 -15.24
N PHE A 230 13.82 31.53 -14.43
CA PHE A 230 14.35 30.27 -14.91
C PHE A 230 13.44 29.15 -14.47
N GLY A 231 13.50 28.02 -15.17
CA GLY A 231 12.69 26.84 -14.86
C GLY A 231 13.40 25.56 -15.25
N GLY A 232 12.85 24.51 -14.77
CA GLY A 232 13.38 23.18 -15.01
C GLY A 232 12.41 22.12 -14.52
N TYR A 233 12.94 20.92 -14.36
CA TYR A 233 12.18 19.83 -13.81
C TYR A 233 13.06 18.91 -12.96
N ILE A 234 12.42 18.23 -12.03
CA ILE A 234 13.02 17.16 -11.23
C ILE A 234 12.40 15.85 -11.67
N THR A 235 13.22 14.82 -11.87
CA THR A 235 12.77 13.45 -12.12
C THR A 235 13.24 12.54 -11.01
N MET A 236 12.37 11.59 -10.65
CA MET A 236 12.67 10.50 -9.71
C MET A 236 11.93 9.25 -10.16
N ARG A 237 12.45 8.07 -9.84
CA ARG A 237 11.73 6.81 -10.02
C ARG A 237 10.95 6.50 -8.75
N ASP A 238 9.68 6.08 -8.91
CA ASP A 238 8.93 5.56 -7.78
C ASP A 238 9.35 4.12 -7.43
N GLY A 239 8.87 3.61 -6.31
CA GLY A 239 9.14 2.22 -5.90
C GLY A 239 8.61 1.14 -6.86
N ALA A 240 7.82 1.52 -7.88
CA ALA A 240 7.35 0.66 -8.96
C ALA A 240 8.18 0.84 -10.26
N GLY A 241 9.22 1.72 -10.26
CA GLY A 241 10.08 2.00 -11.41
C GLY A 241 9.56 3.06 -12.37
N ASN A 242 8.38 3.66 -12.13
CA ASN A 242 7.86 4.73 -13.00
C ASN A 242 8.62 6.03 -12.75
N VAL A 243 8.83 6.80 -13.83
CA VAL A 243 9.47 8.11 -13.75
C VAL A 243 8.43 9.16 -13.39
N ILE A 244 8.60 9.78 -12.22
CA ILE A 244 7.80 10.92 -11.78
C ILE A 244 8.57 12.19 -12.17
N ARG A 245 7.92 13.12 -12.88
CA ARG A 245 8.46 14.42 -13.25
C ARG A 245 7.66 15.53 -12.55
N ARG A 246 8.39 16.55 -12.03
CA ARG A 246 7.81 17.78 -11.48
C ARG A 246 8.55 18.97 -12.05
N ASP A 247 7.81 19.82 -12.74
CA ASP A 247 8.32 21.07 -13.28
C ASP A 247 8.31 22.13 -12.18
N PHE A 248 9.25 23.09 -12.26
CA PHE A 248 9.33 24.25 -11.39
C PHE A 248 9.72 25.50 -12.19
N THR A 249 9.36 26.65 -11.67
CA THR A 249 9.75 27.96 -12.21
C THR A 249 10.06 28.93 -11.05
N GLN A 250 11.16 29.68 -11.16
CA GLN A 250 11.58 30.66 -10.17
C GLN A 250 11.79 32.02 -10.87
N LYS A 251 11.20 33.05 -10.28
CA LYS A 251 11.43 34.45 -10.68
C LYS A 251 12.53 35.08 -9.83
N TYR A 252 13.31 35.94 -10.44
CA TYR A 252 14.34 36.78 -9.78
C TYR A 252 14.44 38.13 -10.46
N THR A 253 14.99 39.10 -9.74
CA THR A 253 15.14 40.47 -10.25
C THR A 253 16.62 40.87 -10.30
N VAL A 254 17.08 41.36 -11.43
CA VAL A 254 18.42 41.89 -11.59
C VAL A 254 18.34 43.42 -11.46
N VAL A 255 19.14 43.98 -10.57
CA VAL A 255 19.22 45.43 -10.35
C VAL A 255 20.55 46.00 -10.85
N ALA A 256 20.55 47.26 -11.22
CA ALA A 256 21.79 47.95 -11.57
C ALA A 256 22.69 48.13 -10.33
N PRO A 257 24.01 48.03 -10.46
CA PRO A 257 24.89 48.40 -9.39
C PRO A 257 24.68 49.90 -9.04
N SER A 258 24.56 50.17 -7.76
CA SER A 258 24.43 51.57 -7.27
C SER A 258 25.44 51.80 -6.17
N ALA A 259 26.02 52.97 -6.18
CA ALA A 259 26.87 53.44 -5.10
C ALA A 259 26.29 54.73 -4.54
N THR A 260 26.22 54.83 -3.23
CA THR A 260 25.85 56.08 -2.54
C THR A 260 27.09 56.62 -1.88
N VAL A 261 27.45 57.87 -2.25
CA VAL A 261 28.56 58.58 -1.64
C VAL A 261 28.00 59.57 -0.65
N SER A 262 28.40 59.50 0.59
CA SER A 262 28.04 60.45 1.62
C SER A 262 29.29 61.07 2.27
N ALA A 263 29.21 62.31 2.61
CA ALA A 263 30.28 62.99 3.40
C ALA A 263 30.04 62.63 4.89
N ASP A 264 30.97 61.97 5.54
CA ASP A 264 30.85 61.51 6.92
C ASP A 264 30.93 62.69 7.94
N LEU A 265 31.47 63.81 7.54
CA LEU A 265 31.54 65.02 8.34
C LEU A 265 30.63 66.09 7.78
N MET A 266 29.55 66.44 8.50
CA MET A 266 28.63 67.56 8.27
C MET A 266 27.97 67.67 6.87
N ASN A 267 27.96 66.56 6.06
CA ASN A 267 27.44 66.58 4.67
C ASN A 267 28.02 67.73 3.77
N VAL A 268 29.24 68.10 4.04
CA VAL A 268 29.93 69.18 3.29
C VAL A 268 31.29 68.64 2.83
N LEU A 269 31.63 68.87 1.56
CA LEU A 269 32.94 68.57 1.03
C LEU A 269 33.75 69.88 0.96
N TYR A 270 34.98 69.90 1.51
CA TYR A 270 35.86 71.08 1.50
C TYR A 270 36.88 70.94 0.37
N ALA A 271 36.90 71.89 -0.49
CA ALA A 271 37.85 71.97 -1.58
C ALA A 271 39.29 72.14 -1.04
N GLY A 272 40.24 71.29 -1.47
CA GLY A 272 41.64 71.38 -1.09
C GLY A 272 42.02 70.61 0.20
N TYR A 273 41.08 69.86 0.76
CA TYR A 273 41.32 68.97 1.91
C TYR A 273 40.84 67.53 1.59
N ASP A 274 41.44 66.54 2.28
CA ASP A 274 40.99 65.21 2.22
C ASP A 274 39.64 65.10 2.97
N ASN A 275 38.61 64.68 2.24
CA ASN A 275 37.27 64.46 2.83
C ASN A 275 37.04 62.99 3.04
N PRO A 276 36.79 62.48 4.27
CA PRO A 276 36.39 61.11 4.48
C PRO A 276 34.99 60.92 3.93
N ILE A 277 34.85 59.85 3.12
CA ILE A 277 33.55 59.44 2.53
C ILE A 277 33.37 57.89 2.71
N SER A 278 32.12 57.48 2.92
CA SER A 278 31.73 56.07 2.85
C SER A 278 31.02 55.77 1.54
N ILE A 279 31.31 54.59 0.98
CA ILE A 279 30.74 54.11 -0.27
C ILE A 279 29.96 52.79 -0.02
#